data_cba01e64585e444c755bee021c7aab84
#
_entry.id   cba01e64585e444c755bee021c7aab84
#
_cell.length_a   1.000
_cell.length_b   1.000
_cell.length_c   1.000
_cell.angle_alpha   90.00
_cell.angle_beta   90.00
_cell.angle_gamma   90.00
#
_symmetry.space_group_name_H-M   'P 1'
#
loop_
_entity.id
_entity.type
_entity.pdbx_description
1 polymer ?
#
loop_
_entity_poly.entity_id
_entity_poly.type
_entity_poly.pdbx_seq_one_letter_code
_entity_poly.pdbx_strand_id
1 'polypeptide(L)'
;MQGGEDLVRFEISDTFLLDQKPFKILSGAIHYFRVHPDDWYHSLYNLKALGFNTVETYIPWNMHEPEKGRFNFQGQLDLERFLQIAQDLDLYAIVRPSPFICAEWEFGGLPAWLLSEEMRIRSSDSQFIEAVSSYYDALLPRLIPRLLDNGGNILMMQVENEY
;
A
#
# COMPACT_ATOMS: atom_id res chain seq x y z
N MET A 1 10.87 -10.02 -33.25
CA MET A 1 10.40 -10.95 -32.21
C MET A 1 10.52 -10.20 -30.89
N GLN A 2 9.42 -9.66 -30.41
CA GLN A 2 9.37 -9.05 -29.08
C GLN A 2 9.20 -10.19 -28.08
N GLY A 3 10.25 -10.46 -27.28
CA GLY A 3 10.14 -11.34 -26.13
C GLY A 3 9.19 -10.66 -25.14
N GLY A 4 7.98 -11.17 -24.99
CA GLY A 4 7.16 -10.86 -23.84
C GLY A 4 7.91 -11.34 -22.62
N GLU A 5 8.28 -10.45 -21.72
CA GLU A 5 8.69 -10.85 -20.37
C GLU A 5 7.51 -11.60 -19.77
N ASP A 6 7.70 -12.89 -19.46
CA ASP A 6 6.69 -13.67 -18.76
C ASP A 6 6.51 -13.00 -17.39
N LEU A 7 5.35 -12.36 -17.17
CA LEU A 7 5.04 -11.70 -15.92
C LEU A 7 4.97 -12.73 -14.81
N VAL A 8 5.64 -12.45 -13.71
CA VAL A 8 5.63 -13.29 -12.50
C VAL A 8 4.20 -13.36 -11.97
N ARG A 9 3.72 -14.55 -11.64
CA ARG A 9 2.35 -14.78 -11.20
C ARG A 9 2.29 -15.20 -9.74
N PHE A 10 1.47 -14.51 -8.96
CA PHE A 10 1.18 -14.88 -7.58
C PHE A 10 -0.20 -15.52 -7.47
N GLU A 11 -0.27 -16.68 -6.84
CA GLU A 11 -1.51 -17.44 -6.69
C GLU A 11 -1.71 -17.86 -5.23
N ILE A 12 -2.96 -17.95 -4.82
CA ILE A 12 -3.37 -18.43 -3.50
C ILE A 12 -4.13 -19.74 -3.70
N SER A 13 -3.59 -20.82 -3.15
CA SER A 13 -4.17 -22.16 -3.16
C SER A 13 -4.16 -22.70 -1.73
N ASP A 14 -3.81 -23.96 -1.50
CA ASP A 14 -3.53 -24.49 -0.15
C ASP A 14 -2.29 -23.84 0.48
N THR A 15 -1.47 -23.23 -0.35
CA THR A 15 -0.34 -22.37 0.03
C THR A 15 -0.21 -21.21 -0.96
N PHE A 16 0.67 -20.25 -0.66
CA PHE A 16 1.05 -19.23 -1.62
C PHE A 16 1.97 -19.82 -2.68
N LEU A 17 1.72 -19.47 -3.94
CA LEU A 17 2.54 -19.88 -5.08
C LEU A 17 3.05 -18.64 -5.81
N LEU A 18 4.33 -18.69 -6.21
CA LEU A 18 4.95 -17.72 -7.09
C LEU A 18 5.49 -18.48 -8.31
N ASP A 19 4.97 -18.18 -9.49
CA ASP A 19 5.24 -18.96 -10.71
C ASP A 19 5.06 -20.48 -10.50
N GLN A 20 3.92 -20.85 -9.92
CA GLN A 20 3.54 -22.24 -9.62
C GLN A 20 4.45 -22.97 -8.61
N LYS A 21 5.38 -22.24 -7.95
CA LYS A 21 6.26 -22.80 -6.91
C LYS A 21 5.78 -22.34 -5.53
N PRO A 22 5.84 -23.21 -4.51
CA PRO A 22 5.53 -22.80 -3.15
C PRO A 22 6.35 -21.58 -2.73
N PHE A 23 5.67 -20.55 -2.26
CA PHE A 23 6.27 -19.29 -1.84
C PHE A 23 5.92 -18.99 -0.39
N LYS A 24 6.93 -18.81 0.44
CA LYS A 24 6.74 -18.42 1.83
C LYS A 24 6.99 -16.94 1.99
N ILE A 25 5.95 -16.19 2.37
CA ILE A 25 6.07 -14.77 2.67
C ILE A 25 6.77 -14.60 4.02
N LEU A 26 7.89 -13.88 4.02
CA LEU A 26 8.59 -13.41 5.20
C LEU A 26 8.55 -11.89 5.16
N SER A 27 7.56 -11.31 5.83
CA SER A 27 7.27 -9.88 5.77
C SER A 27 7.71 -9.15 7.02
N GLY A 28 8.20 -7.92 6.84
CA GLY A 28 8.42 -6.95 7.92
C GLY A 28 7.75 -5.63 7.58
N ALA A 29 7.22 -4.94 8.60
CA ALA A 29 6.50 -3.69 8.40
C ALA A 29 7.46 -2.49 8.44
N ILE A 30 7.49 -1.70 7.36
CA ILE A 30 8.14 -0.39 7.28
C ILE A 30 7.16 0.58 6.64
N HIS A 31 6.76 1.60 7.39
CA HIS A 31 5.79 2.58 6.89
C HIS A 31 6.53 3.81 6.34
N TYR A 32 6.43 4.04 5.01
CA TYR A 32 7.13 5.13 4.32
C TYR A 32 6.88 6.50 4.96
N PHE A 33 5.66 6.75 5.47
CA PHE A 33 5.28 8.02 6.08
C PHE A 33 5.89 8.24 7.48
N ARG A 34 6.50 7.22 8.11
CA ARG A 34 7.20 7.28 9.40
C ARG A 34 8.71 7.33 9.27
N VAL A 35 9.24 7.16 8.06
CA VAL A 35 10.68 7.13 7.76
C VAL A 35 10.99 8.27 6.79
N HIS A 36 12.07 9.03 7.04
CA HIS A 36 12.46 10.08 6.11
C HIS A 36 12.78 9.49 4.72
N PRO A 37 12.42 10.12 3.60
CA PRO A 37 12.65 9.58 2.27
C PRO A 37 14.11 9.22 1.95
N ASP A 38 15.07 9.93 2.53
CA ASP A 38 16.49 9.63 2.33
C ASP A 38 16.93 8.32 3.04
N ASP A 39 16.15 7.87 4.03
CA ASP A 39 16.42 6.65 4.79
C ASP A 39 15.62 5.43 4.27
N TRP A 40 14.73 5.60 3.30
CA TRP A 40 13.92 4.49 2.75
C TRP A 40 14.78 3.36 2.20
N TYR A 41 15.78 3.71 1.37
CA TYR A 41 16.68 2.70 0.80
C TYR A 41 17.39 1.92 1.90
N HIS A 42 17.97 2.61 2.89
CA HIS A 42 18.71 1.95 3.97
C HIS A 42 17.82 1.05 4.82
N SER A 43 16.61 1.50 5.16
CA SER A 43 15.64 0.74 5.93
C SER A 43 15.20 -0.54 5.20
N LEU A 44 14.86 -0.42 3.91
CA LEU A 44 14.46 -1.54 3.07
C LEU A 44 15.63 -2.51 2.80
N TYR A 45 16.84 -1.98 2.60
CA TYR A 45 18.05 -2.80 2.46
C TYR A 45 18.31 -3.64 3.72
N ASN A 46 18.17 -3.04 4.90
CA ASN A 46 18.34 -3.77 6.16
C ASN A 46 17.28 -4.86 6.31
N LEU A 47 16.02 -4.59 5.94
CA LEU A 47 14.97 -5.60 5.92
C LEU A 47 15.37 -6.78 5.03
N LYS A 48 15.82 -6.51 3.80
CA LYS A 48 16.30 -7.53 2.86
C LYS A 48 17.49 -8.30 3.42
N ALA A 49 18.48 -7.61 3.99
CA ALA A 49 19.69 -8.22 4.54
C ALA A 49 19.41 -9.15 5.72
N LEU A 50 18.33 -8.93 6.46
CA LEU A 50 17.83 -9.82 7.53
C LEU A 50 17.11 -11.07 7.00
N GLY A 51 16.95 -11.22 5.68
CA GLY A 51 16.35 -12.39 5.06
C GLY A 51 14.86 -12.27 4.77
N PHE A 52 14.26 -11.09 4.95
CA PHE A 52 12.88 -10.83 4.55
C PHE A 52 12.78 -10.75 3.02
N ASN A 53 11.66 -11.19 2.47
CA ASN A 53 11.37 -11.10 1.04
C ASN A 53 10.20 -10.17 0.70
N THR A 54 9.55 -9.63 1.72
CA THR A 54 8.36 -8.80 1.55
C THR A 54 8.36 -7.66 2.57
N VAL A 55 8.01 -6.46 2.13
CA VAL A 55 7.72 -5.32 3.01
C VAL A 55 6.22 -5.11 3.11
N GLU A 56 5.73 -4.85 4.31
CA GLU A 56 4.36 -4.38 4.52
C GLU A 56 4.36 -2.89 4.79
N THR A 57 3.48 -2.13 4.13
CA THR A 57 3.27 -0.72 4.42
C THR A 57 1.80 -0.34 4.32
N TYR A 58 1.39 0.62 5.17
CA TYR A 58 0.03 1.17 5.16
C TYR A 58 0.02 2.51 4.44
N ILE A 59 -1.16 2.93 3.99
CA ILE A 59 -1.34 4.18 3.25
C ILE A 59 -2.33 5.05 4.04
N PRO A 60 -1.86 6.05 4.82
CA PRO A 60 -2.72 6.87 5.67
C PRO A 60 -3.50 7.89 4.84
N TRP A 61 -4.82 7.72 4.74
CA TRP A 61 -5.68 8.60 3.96
C TRP A 61 -5.57 10.08 4.41
N ASN A 62 -5.52 10.32 5.73
CA ASN A 62 -5.43 11.68 6.29
C ASN A 62 -4.18 12.47 5.86
N MET A 63 -3.08 11.77 5.52
CA MET A 63 -1.88 12.43 5.00
C MET A 63 -1.98 12.70 3.49
N HIS A 64 -2.62 11.79 2.76
CA HIS A 64 -2.77 11.94 1.31
C HIS A 64 -3.89 12.89 0.91
N GLU A 65 -4.91 13.05 1.76
CA GLU A 65 -6.04 13.97 1.56
C GLU A 65 -6.34 14.74 2.85
N PRO A 66 -5.44 15.63 3.30
CA PRO A 66 -5.61 16.40 4.54
C PRO A 66 -6.82 17.34 4.50
N GLU A 67 -7.20 17.80 3.33
CA GLU A 67 -8.40 18.58 3.05
C GLU A 67 -9.20 17.91 1.91
N LYS A 68 -10.50 17.85 2.00
CA LYS A 68 -11.38 17.19 1.01
C LYS A 68 -11.05 17.62 -0.41
N GLY A 69 -10.72 16.67 -1.28
CA GLY A 69 -10.36 16.87 -2.68
C GLY A 69 -8.94 17.38 -2.92
N ARG A 70 -8.11 17.55 -1.89
CA ARG A 70 -6.71 18.01 -2.02
C ARG A 70 -5.75 16.86 -1.76
N PHE A 71 -5.33 16.21 -2.81
CA PHE A 71 -4.44 15.04 -2.74
C PHE A 71 -2.97 15.42 -2.82
N ASN A 72 -2.14 14.73 -2.03
CA ASN A 72 -0.68 14.83 -2.06
C ASN A 72 -0.04 13.44 -2.08
N PHE A 73 0.80 13.19 -3.10
CA PHE A 73 1.59 11.96 -3.27
C PHE A 73 3.06 12.30 -3.55
N GLN A 74 3.59 13.37 -2.96
CA GLN A 74 4.95 13.86 -3.23
C GLN A 74 5.80 13.89 -1.96
N GLY A 75 7.11 13.96 -2.12
CA GLY A 75 8.05 14.07 -1.02
C GLY A 75 7.99 12.85 -0.08
N GLN A 76 7.68 13.09 1.20
CA GLN A 76 7.51 12.01 2.19
C GLN A 76 6.30 11.12 1.90
N LEU A 77 5.38 11.56 1.04
CA LEU A 77 4.18 10.81 0.65
C LEU A 77 4.33 10.16 -0.74
N ASP A 78 5.53 10.13 -1.29
CA ASP A 78 5.83 9.48 -2.57
C ASP A 78 5.89 7.94 -2.41
N LEU A 79 4.70 7.36 -2.27
CA LEU A 79 4.49 5.92 -2.16
C LEU A 79 5.05 5.15 -3.35
N GLU A 80 4.93 5.71 -4.56
CA GLU A 80 5.39 5.05 -5.78
C GLU A 80 6.91 4.90 -5.77
N ARG A 81 7.65 5.92 -5.30
CA ARG A 81 9.10 5.87 -5.12
C ARG A 81 9.50 4.85 -4.04
N PHE A 82 8.78 4.81 -2.91
CA PHE A 82 9.05 3.82 -1.86
C PHE A 82 8.89 2.39 -2.37
N LEU A 83 7.80 2.10 -3.10
CA LEU A 83 7.55 0.80 -3.71
C LEU A 83 8.59 0.46 -4.79
N GLN A 84 9.06 1.46 -5.56
CA GLN A 84 10.13 1.26 -6.54
C GLN A 84 11.44 0.86 -5.86
N ILE A 85 11.83 1.54 -4.76
CA ILE A 85 13.04 1.18 -4.02
C ILE A 85 12.92 -0.26 -3.46
N ALA A 86 11.74 -0.65 -2.95
CA ALA A 86 11.51 -2.02 -2.52
C ALA A 86 11.67 -3.02 -3.67
N GLN A 87 11.14 -2.71 -4.85
CA GLN A 87 11.28 -3.54 -6.05
C GLN A 87 12.74 -3.67 -6.50
N ASP A 88 13.49 -2.56 -6.51
CA ASP A 88 14.92 -2.54 -6.88
C ASP A 88 15.80 -3.37 -5.92
N LEU A 89 15.31 -3.61 -4.71
CA LEU A 89 15.93 -4.47 -3.69
C LEU A 89 15.37 -5.91 -3.69
N ASP A 90 14.62 -6.31 -4.71
CA ASP A 90 13.94 -7.61 -4.79
C ASP A 90 13.05 -7.89 -3.57
N LEU A 91 12.35 -6.88 -3.06
CA LEU A 91 11.31 -7.02 -2.05
C LEU A 91 9.94 -6.95 -2.70
N TYR A 92 9.11 -7.94 -2.44
CA TYR A 92 7.67 -7.84 -2.69
C TYR A 92 7.02 -6.88 -1.68
N ALA A 93 5.80 -6.46 -1.95
CA ALA A 93 5.06 -5.56 -1.08
C ALA A 93 3.66 -6.10 -0.76
N ILE A 94 3.23 -5.86 0.48
CA ILE A 94 1.83 -5.94 0.90
C ILE A 94 1.44 -4.53 1.31
N VAL A 95 0.36 -3.99 0.75
CA VAL A 95 -0.09 -2.65 1.06
C VAL A 95 -1.47 -2.65 1.71
N ARG A 96 -1.69 -1.74 2.67
CA ARG A 96 -3.02 -1.49 3.22
C ARG A 96 -3.49 -0.11 2.75
N PRO A 97 -4.35 -0.05 1.70
CA PRO A 97 -4.75 1.20 1.06
C PRO A 97 -5.81 2.00 1.82
N SER A 98 -6.06 1.73 3.08
CA SER A 98 -7.13 2.37 3.86
C SER A 98 -8.51 1.70 3.59
N PRO A 99 -9.69 2.26 3.94
CA PRO A 99 -9.87 3.61 4.53
C PRO A 99 -9.33 3.77 5.96
N PHE A 100 -9.37 2.74 6.81
CA PHE A 100 -8.87 2.77 8.19
C PHE A 100 -7.64 1.88 8.31
N ILE A 101 -6.54 2.41 8.83
CA ILE A 101 -5.28 1.66 8.96
C ILE A 101 -4.95 1.27 10.41
N CYS A 102 -5.60 1.85 11.41
CA CYS A 102 -5.24 1.72 12.82
C CYS A 102 -3.82 2.22 13.10
N ALA A 103 -2.87 1.33 13.27
CA ALA A 103 -1.42 1.55 13.23
C ALA A 103 -0.90 2.54 14.29
N GLU A 104 -1.56 2.71 15.43
CA GLU A 104 -1.26 3.78 16.40
C GLU A 104 -1.08 5.13 15.67
N TRP A 105 -1.97 5.40 14.71
CA TRP A 105 -2.00 6.62 13.93
C TRP A 105 -3.25 7.44 14.24
N GLU A 106 -3.10 8.76 14.20
CA GLU A 106 -4.19 9.69 14.52
C GLU A 106 -5.46 9.35 13.74
N PHE A 107 -6.57 9.19 14.44
CA PHE A 107 -7.87 8.81 13.92
C PHE A 107 -7.84 7.55 13.02
N GLY A 108 -6.86 6.64 13.26
CA GLY A 108 -6.67 5.45 12.45
C GLY A 108 -6.38 5.72 10.98
N GLY A 109 -5.86 6.89 10.65
CA GLY A 109 -5.55 7.33 9.29
C GLY A 109 -6.71 7.94 8.52
N LEU A 110 -7.89 8.08 9.13
CA LEU A 110 -9.01 8.79 8.51
C LEU A 110 -8.78 10.31 8.53
N PRO A 111 -9.14 11.04 7.48
CA PRO A 111 -9.05 12.50 7.48
C PRO A 111 -10.04 13.15 8.45
N ALA A 112 -9.58 14.18 9.18
CA ALA A 112 -10.41 14.88 10.16
C ALA A 112 -11.64 15.58 9.55
N TRP A 113 -11.59 15.96 8.27
CA TRP A 113 -12.71 16.60 7.59
C TRP A 113 -13.95 15.70 7.48
N LEU A 114 -13.81 14.36 7.60
CA LEU A 114 -14.95 13.43 7.68
C LEU A 114 -15.85 13.71 8.90
N LEU A 115 -15.31 14.28 9.98
CA LEU A 115 -16.06 14.62 11.18
C LEU A 115 -16.94 15.88 11.01
N SER A 116 -16.69 16.69 9.98
CA SER A 116 -17.52 17.86 9.67
C SER A 116 -18.76 17.52 8.84
N GLU A 117 -18.87 16.27 8.39
CA GLU A 117 -19.98 15.77 7.57
C GLU A 117 -20.91 14.92 8.42
N GLU A 118 -22.21 14.96 8.15
CA GLU A 118 -23.19 14.10 8.84
C GLU A 118 -23.18 12.69 8.23
N MET A 119 -22.08 11.94 8.44
CA MET A 119 -21.94 10.59 7.94
C MET A 119 -21.51 9.61 9.04
N ARG A 120 -21.85 8.36 8.85
CA ARG A 120 -21.38 7.27 9.73
C ARG A 120 -20.13 6.65 9.13
N ILE A 121 -18.97 7.02 9.68
CA ILE A 121 -17.66 6.49 9.24
C ILE A 121 -17.55 4.98 9.45
N ARG A 122 -16.68 4.32 8.67
CA ARG A 122 -16.44 2.87 8.71
C ARG A 122 -17.74 2.07 8.63
N SER A 123 -18.61 2.44 7.70
CA SER A 123 -19.92 1.78 7.51
C SER A 123 -20.35 1.84 6.05
N SER A 124 -21.50 1.25 5.74
CA SER A 124 -22.15 1.34 4.43
C SER A 124 -22.92 2.65 4.20
N ASP A 125 -22.69 3.67 5.01
CA ASP A 125 -23.25 5.01 4.80
C ASP A 125 -22.83 5.55 3.42
N SER A 126 -23.79 6.03 2.63
CA SER A 126 -23.53 6.42 1.23
C SER A 126 -22.52 7.56 1.12
N GLN A 127 -22.56 8.53 2.05
CA GLN A 127 -21.62 9.65 2.04
C GLN A 127 -20.19 9.18 2.39
N PHE A 128 -20.06 8.23 3.32
CA PHE A 128 -18.75 7.64 3.63
C PHE A 128 -18.21 6.84 2.44
N ILE A 129 -19.06 6.04 1.79
CA ILE A 129 -18.67 5.27 0.60
C ILE A 129 -18.27 6.18 -0.55
N GLU A 130 -18.99 7.30 -0.78
CA GLU A 130 -18.60 8.29 -1.78
C GLU A 130 -17.23 8.92 -1.48
N ALA A 131 -16.98 9.27 -0.22
CA ALA A 131 -15.68 9.82 0.20
C ALA A 131 -14.54 8.80 -0.02
N VAL A 132 -14.73 7.53 0.36
CA VAL A 132 -13.77 6.45 0.12
C VAL A 132 -13.57 6.22 -1.38
N SER A 133 -14.63 6.24 -2.18
CA SER A 133 -14.53 6.10 -3.64
C SER A 133 -13.70 7.21 -4.26
N SER A 134 -13.93 8.45 -3.87
CA SER A 134 -13.15 9.60 -4.34
C SER A 134 -11.66 9.46 -4.00
N TYR A 135 -11.36 8.99 -2.78
CA TYR A 135 -9.98 8.71 -2.37
C TYR A 135 -9.36 7.58 -3.21
N TYR A 136 -10.09 6.50 -3.42
CA TYR A 136 -9.60 5.38 -4.21
C TYR A 136 -9.43 5.74 -5.69
N ASP A 137 -10.26 6.63 -6.25
CA ASP A 137 -10.07 7.14 -7.61
C ASP A 137 -8.74 7.88 -7.78
N ALA A 138 -8.24 8.51 -6.71
CA ALA A 138 -6.92 9.16 -6.72
C ALA A 138 -5.78 8.17 -6.42
N LEU A 139 -5.99 7.17 -5.55
CA LEU A 139 -4.96 6.25 -5.08
C LEU A 139 -4.75 5.06 -6.03
N LEU A 140 -5.82 4.36 -6.43
CA LEU A 140 -5.71 3.09 -7.15
C LEU A 140 -4.97 3.20 -8.50
N PRO A 141 -5.12 4.28 -9.29
CA PRO A 141 -4.32 4.43 -10.51
C PRO A 141 -2.81 4.44 -10.29
N ARG A 142 -2.34 4.74 -9.07
CA ARG A 142 -0.92 4.71 -8.67
C ARG A 142 -0.46 3.32 -8.24
N LEU A 143 -1.37 2.52 -7.67
CA LEU A 143 -1.08 1.17 -7.19
C LEU A 143 -1.23 0.11 -8.29
N ILE A 144 -2.20 0.24 -9.19
CA ILE A 144 -2.48 -0.74 -10.24
C ILE A 144 -1.25 -1.05 -11.10
N PRO A 145 -0.44 -0.08 -11.57
CA PRO A 145 0.78 -0.37 -12.31
C PRO A 145 1.86 -1.10 -11.47
N ARG A 146 1.72 -1.07 -10.14
CA ARG A 146 2.65 -1.69 -9.20
C ARG A 146 2.24 -3.10 -8.76
N LEU A 147 1.09 -3.59 -9.20
CA LEU A 147 0.68 -4.97 -8.99
C LEU A 147 1.66 -5.92 -9.68
N LEU A 148 1.89 -7.08 -9.08
CA LEU A 148 2.79 -8.09 -9.63
C LEU A 148 2.39 -8.49 -11.06
N ASP A 149 1.10 -8.68 -11.30
CA ASP A 149 0.55 -9.03 -12.62
C ASP A 149 0.78 -7.93 -13.69
N ASN A 150 1.19 -6.73 -13.28
CA ASN A 150 1.52 -5.61 -14.16
C ASN A 150 3.04 -5.29 -14.18
N GLY A 151 3.86 -6.22 -13.66
CA GLY A 151 5.32 -6.05 -13.60
C GLY A 151 5.83 -5.27 -12.40
N GLY A 152 4.97 -4.97 -11.43
CA GLY A 152 5.34 -4.37 -10.16
C GLY A 152 5.72 -5.40 -9.11
N ASN A 153 5.65 -5.01 -7.83
CA ASN A 153 6.04 -5.86 -6.69
C ASN A 153 4.94 -6.05 -5.64
N ILE A 154 3.74 -5.50 -5.84
CA ILE A 154 2.62 -5.66 -4.89
C ILE A 154 1.99 -7.04 -5.08
N LEU A 155 2.08 -7.89 -4.04
CA LEU A 155 1.45 -9.21 -4.00
C LEU A 155 -0.02 -9.14 -3.61
N MET A 156 -0.33 -8.34 -2.59
CA MET A 156 -1.65 -8.30 -1.96
C MET A 156 -1.98 -6.90 -1.45
N MET A 157 -3.27 -6.63 -1.34
CA MET A 157 -3.81 -5.44 -0.68
C MET A 157 -4.75 -5.86 0.45
N GLN A 158 -4.57 -5.26 1.64
CA GLN A 158 -5.48 -5.42 2.76
C GLN A 158 -6.39 -4.20 2.86
N VAL A 159 -7.67 -4.37 2.62
CA VAL A 159 -8.68 -3.31 2.79
C VAL A 159 -9.15 -3.31 4.22
N GLU A 160 -9.22 -2.11 4.83
CA GLU A 160 -9.64 -1.93 6.22
C GLU A 160 -8.70 -2.57 7.26
N ASN A 161 -9.05 -2.45 8.53
CA ASN A 161 -8.35 -3.07 9.64
C ASN A 161 -9.35 -3.53 10.71
N GLU A 162 -9.30 -4.82 11.04
CA GLU A 162 -10.13 -5.42 12.12
C GLU A 162 -11.63 -5.08 12.03
N TYR A 163 -12.20 -5.16 10.82
CA TYR A 163 -13.59 -4.81 10.53
C TYR A 163 -14.48 -6.05 10.61
#